data_caffac0685407a9ced4a73260bad0a1d
#
_entry.id   caffac0685407a9ced4a73260bad0a1d
#
_cell.length_a   1.000
_cell.length_b   1.000
_cell.length_c   1.000
_cell.angle_alpha   90.00
_cell.angle_beta   90.00
_cell.angle_gamma   90.00
#
_symmetry.space_group_name_H-M   'P 1'
#
loop_
_entity.id
_entity.type
_entity.pdbx_description
1 polymer ?
#
loop_
_entity_poly.entity_id
_entity_poly.type
_entity_poly.pdbx_seq_one_letter_code
_entity_poly.pdbx_strand_id
1 'polypeptide(L)'
;MRLGDMQQTPRNLINGRWEIGTTTGVSTNPSDTREVVAEYARADRNQTEQAVRAAADAQPYWSQSAPQRRADVLDQVGNELLARKDELGTLLAREEGKTLPEAVAEVARAGQIFKFFAGEALRIQGELMASVRQGVQVDVTREPVGVVGIVAPWNFPMAIPAWKIAPALAYGNTVVFKPAELVSACGWALAEIIHRCGLPAGVFNMVMGSGREVGQTLVEHPLVNAVSFTGSVATGERILRSATLRRAKVQLEMGGKNPLVVLADADFEQAIDCALQGSYYSTGQRCTASSRLIVEAPVHEAFVARLRQRLSTLKVGHALERGTEMGPVVDSHQLAHNQSYLDIAKNEGAEHVWGGELLERPTPGHYMSPALFLAQPEHRIAREEIFGPVACVLKADDYDHALALANDTPFGLCAGICTASLKRAMDF
;
A
#
# COMPACT_ATOMS: atom_id res chain seq x y z
N MET A 1 3.11 25.38 -5.81
CA MET A 1 3.90 25.04 -7.01
C MET A 1 2.97 24.20 -7.89
N ARG A 2 2.63 24.64 -9.08
CA ARG A 2 1.74 23.88 -9.97
C ARG A 2 2.51 22.77 -10.65
N LEU A 3 1.89 21.62 -10.98
CA LEU A 3 2.53 20.50 -11.71
C LEU A 3 3.31 20.93 -12.98
N GLY A 4 2.97 22.07 -13.57
CA GLY A 4 3.74 22.70 -14.67
C GLY A 4 5.13 23.23 -14.27
N ASP A 5 5.43 23.33 -12.98
CA ASP A 5 6.71 23.81 -12.44
C ASP A 5 7.66 22.66 -12.02
N MET A 6 7.33 21.39 -12.30
CA MET A 6 8.25 20.25 -12.11
C MET A 6 9.41 20.30 -13.15
N GLN A 7 10.06 21.44 -13.26
CA GLN A 7 11.38 21.58 -13.91
C GLN A 7 12.51 21.10 -13.01
N GLN A 8 12.21 20.69 -11.76
CA GLN A 8 13.24 20.22 -10.84
C GLN A 8 13.15 18.69 -10.70
N THR A 9 14.23 18.02 -11.03
CA THR A 9 14.45 16.60 -10.73
C THR A 9 14.17 16.35 -9.25
N PRO A 10 13.25 15.42 -8.86
CA PRO A 10 13.03 15.00 -7.49
C PRO A 10 14.35 14.62 -6.80
N ARG A 11 14.62 15.22 -5.65
CA ARG A 11 15.88 15.09 -4.91
C ARG A 11 15.67 14.38 -3.58
N ASN A 12 16.72 13.84 -3.01
CA ASN A 12 16.71 13.29 -1.66
C ASN A 12 16.60 14.42 -0.63
N LEU A 13 15.87 14.19 0.45
CA LEU A 13 15.77 15.13 1.58
C LEU A 13 16.59 14.61 2.75
N ILE A 14 17.72 15.26 3.04
CA ILE A 14 18.63 14.86 4.12
C ILE A 14 18.90 16.07 5.00
N ASN A 15 18.64 15.93 6.28
CA ASN A 15 18.86 16.99 7.27
C ASN A 15 18.27 18.36 6.85
N GLY A 16 17.05 18.35 6.32
CA GLY A 16 16.33 19.55 5.88
C GLY A 16 16.86 20.18 4.58
N ARG A 17 17.72 19.47 3.81
CA ARG A 17 18.27 19.93 2.54
C ARG A 17 17.93 18.97 1.42
N TRP A 18 17.62 19.54 0.25
CA TRP A 18 17.42 18.76 -0.97
C TRP A 18 18.77 18.49 -1.66
N GLU A 19 19.11 17.22 -1.74
CA GLU A 19 20.39 16.76 -2.27
C GLU A 19 20.22 15.95 -3.56
N ILE A 20 21.14 16.15 -4.50
CA ILE A 20 21.24 15.32 -5.70
C ILE A 20 21.73 13.92 -5.31
N GLY A 21 21.36 12.92 -6.11
CA GLY A 21 21.87 11.56 -5.93
C GLY A 21 23.20 11.34 -6.64
N THR A 22 23.80 10.19 -6.40
CA THR A 22 25.00 9.74 -7.12
C THR A 22 24.68 9.29 -8.55
N THR A 23 23.43 8.85 -8.79
CA THR A 23 22.88 8.48 -10.08
C THR A 23 21.43 8.96 -10.18
N THR A 24 20.82 8.81 -11.36
CA THR A 24 19.41 9.08 -11.57
C THR A 24 18.63 7.82 -11.93
N GLY A 25 17.34 7.86 -11.69
CA GLY A 25 16.36 6.88 -12.14
C GLY A 25 15.20 7.59 -12.83
N VAL A 26 14.36 6.84 -13.52
CA VAL A 26 13.16 7.37 -14.16
C VAL A 26 11.94 6.60 -13.68
N SER A 27 10.82 7.31 -13.49
CA SER A 27 9.49 6.72 -13.41
C SER A 27 8.73 7.00 -14.71
N THR A 28 8.01 6.01 -15.21
CA THR A 28 7.28 6.08 -16.48
C THR A 28 5.78 5.88 -16.25
N ASN A 29 4.97 6.48 -17.13
CA ASN A 29 3.53 6.32 -17.08
C ASN A 29 3.12 4.92 -17.60
N PRO A 30 2.54 4.03 -16.77
CA PRO A 30 2.10 2.72 -17.25
C PRO A 30 0.93 2.78 -18.24
N SER A 31 0.24 3.92 -18.32
CA SER A 31 -0.77 4.16 -19.37
C SER A 31 -0.18 4.62 -20.72
N ASP A 32 1.03 5.17 -20.72
CA ASP A 32 1.80 5.51 -21.94
C ASP A 32 3.29 5.38 -21.64
N THR A 33 3.88 4.24 -21.97
CA THR A 33 5.28 3.92 -21.66
C THR A 33 6.31 4.83 -22.36
N ARG A 34 5.88 5.72 -23.26
CA ARG A 34 6.73 6.76 -23.87
C ARG A 34 6.85 7.99 -22.97
N GLU A 35 5.95 8.14 -22.01
CA GLU A 35 5.93 9.29 -21.10
C GLU A 35 6.81 9.01 -19.87
N VAL A 36 7.86 9.80 -19.71
CA VAL A 36 8.63 9.88 -18.46
C VAL A 36 7.87 10.84 -17.52
N VAL A 37 7.42 10.31 -16.37
CA VAL A 37 6.72 11.11 -15.35
C VAL A 37 7.72 11.94 -14.57
N ALA A 38 8.85 11.34 -14.16
CA ALA A 38 9.93 12.03 -13.48
C ALA A 38 11.28 11.34 -13.71
N GLU A 39 12.33 12.16 -13.78
CA GLU A 39 13.70 11.74 -13.54
C GLU A 39 14.05 12.11 -12.10
N TYR A 40 14.49 11.16 -11.27
CA TYR A 40 14.73 11.35 -9.84
C TYR A 40 16.14 10.98 -9.41
N ALA A 41 16.63 11.63 -8.36
CA ALA A 41 17.94 11.37 -7.76
C ALA A 41 17.94 10.04 -7.00
N ARG A 42 18.89 9.15 -7.29
CA ARG A 42 19.13 7.93 -6.51
C ARG A 42 20.22 8.17 -5.48
N ALA A 43 19.89 7.95 -4.21
CA ALA A 43 20.83 7.92 -3.12
C ALA A 43 21.69 6.65 -3.17
N ASP A 44 22.88 6.75 -2.63
CA ASP A 44 23.75 5.62 -2.33
C ASP A 44 23.72 5.25 -0.83
N ARG A 45 24.57 4.30 -0.46
CA ARG A 45 24.78 3.89 0.93
C ARG A 45 25.15 5.07 1.82
N ASN A 46 26.08 5.92 1.39
CA ASN A 46 26.60 7.02 2.20
C ASN A 46 25.52 8.07 2.50
N GLN A 47 24.75 8.47 1.48
CA GLN A 47 23.62 9.38 1.67
C GLN A 47 22.53 8.77 2.59
N THR A 48 22.30 7.46 2.50
CA THR A 48 21.36 6.76 3.39
C THR A 48 21.87 6.79 4.84
N GLU A 49 23.15 6.54 5.07
CA GLU A 49 23.78 6.63 6.40
C GLU A 49 23.73 8.07 6.95
N GLN A 50 23.95 9.08 6.11
CA GLN A 50 23.81 10.50 6.50
C GLN A 50 22.38 10.83 6.91
N ALA A 51 21.37 10.36 6.19
CA ALA A 51 19.95 10.54 6.54
C ALA A 51 19.62 9.90 7.89
N VAL A 52 20.14 8.70 8.16
CA VAL A 52 19.92 8.01 9.45
C VAL A 52 20.62 8.76 10.60
N ARG A 53 21.84 9.24 10.40
CA ARG A 53 22.56 10.04 11.41
C ARG A 53 21.82 11.36 11.70
N ALA A 54 21.36 12.07 10.66
CA ALA A 54 20.55 13.27 10.83
C ALA A 54 19.26 13.01 11.62
N ALA A 55 18.60 11.86 11.37
CA ALA A 55 17.44 11.45 12.13
C ALA A 55 17.77 11.15 13.59
N ALA A 56 18.90 10.49 13.86
CA ALA A 56 19.36 10.19 15.22
C ALA A 56 19.72 11.46 16.00
N ASP A 57 20.38 12.42 15.37
CA ASP A 57 20.77 13.71 15.98
C ASP A 57 19.55 14.57 16.30
N ALA A 58 18.52 14.54 15.46
CA ALA A 58 17.27 15.30 15.68
C ALA A 58 16.32 14.64 16.70
N GLN A 59 16.47 13.35 16.98
CA GLN A 59 15.53 12.57 17.79
C GLN A 59 15.35 13.11 19.21
N PRO A 60 16.41 13.46 19.99
CA PRO A 60 16.24 13.95 21.35
C PRO A 60 15.40 15.23 21.43
N TYR A 61 15.57 16.12 20.48
CA TYR A 61 14.80 17.35 20.39
C TYR A 61 13.33 17.11 20.02
N TRP A 62 13.07 16.27 19.01
CA TRP A 62 11.71 16.00 18.56
C TRP A 62 10.91 15.21 19.59
N SER A 63 11.52 14.22 20.24
CA SER A 63 10.87 13.39 21.28
C SER A 63 10.39 14.22 22.48
N GLN A 64 11.10 15.29 22.83
CA GLN A 64 10.78 16.18 23.94
C GLN A 64 9.91 17.37 23.51
N SER A 65 9.56 17.48 22.23
CA SER A 65 8.70 18.56 21.74
C SER A 65 7.28 18.44 22.33
N ALA A 66 6.65 19.58 22.55
CA ALA A 66 5.27 19.60 23.04
C ALA A 66 4.32 18.85 22.08
N PRO A 67 3.35 18.07 22.58
CA PRO A 67 2.36 17.39 21.75
C PRO A 67 1.64 18.33 20.78
N GLN A 68 1.33 19.56 21.20
CA GLN A 68 0.69 20.57 20.34
C GLN A 68 1.52 20.85 19.08
N ARG A 69 2.84 21.02 19.23
CA ARG A 69 3.72 21.26 18.07
C ARG A 69 3.67 20.12 17.05
N ARG A 70 3.65 18.88 17.54
CA ARG A 70 3.53 17.70 16.66
C ARG A 70 2.17 17.65 15.97
N ALA A 71 1.10 17.95 16.72
CA ALA A 71 -0.26 18.02 16.19
C ALA A 71 -0.38 19.10 15.10
N ASP A 72 0.13 20.31 15.34
CA ASP A 72 0.04 21.43 14.41
C ASP A 72 0.72 21.13 13.06
N VAL A 73 1.92 20.53 13.10
CA VAL A 73 2.64 20.14 11.89
C VAL A 73 1.87 19.06 11.10
N LEU A 74 1.38 18.04 11.79
CA LEU A 74 0.61 16.97 11.14
C LEU A 74 -0.71 17.49 10.55
N ASP A 75 -1.38 18.39 11.26
CA ASP A 75 -2.60 19.02 10.75
C ASP A 75 -2.35 19.85 9.49
N GLN A 76 -1.24 20.60 9.45
CA GLN A 76 -0.83 21.38 8.28
C GLN A 76 -0.55 20.46 7.08
N VAL A 77 0.17 19.34 7.28
CA VAL A 77 0.41 18.33 6.22
C VAL A 77 -0.92 17.79 5.70
N GLY A 78 -1.83 17.42 6.61
CA GLY A 78 -3.16 16.92 6.24
C GLY A 78 -3.97 17.94 5.43
N ASN A 79 -3.97 19.20 5.85
CA ASN A 79 -4.67 20.29 5.15
C ASN A 79 -4.11 20.50 3.75
N GLU A 80 -2.80 20.49 3.58
CA GLU A 80 -2.18 20.68 2.27
C GLU A 80 -2.44 19.52 1.31
N LEU A 81 -2.36 18.27 1.79
CA LEU A 81 -2.72 17.09 0.99
C LEU A 81 -4.17 17.15 0.51
N LEU A 82 -5.10 17.54 1.39
CA LEU A 82 -6.51 17.69 1.04
C LEU A 82 -6.74 18.83 0.03
N ALA A 83 -6.05 19.95 0.20
CA ALA A 83 -6.17 21.09 -0.71
C ALA A 83 -5.61 20.79 -2.11
N ARG A 84 -4.60 19.94 -2.23
CA ARG A 84 -3.92 19.58 -3.48
C ARG A 84 -4.30 18.18 -4.01
N LYS A 85 -5.36 17.57 -3.49
CA LYS A 85 -5.71 16.17 -3.81
C LYS A 85 -5.89 15.90 -5.30
N ASP A 86 -6.45 16.84 -6.06
CA ASP A 86 -6.69 16.68 -7.50
C ASP A 86 -5.37 16.77 -8.29
N GLU A 87 -4.48 17.69 -7.93
CA GLU A 87 -3.15 17.82 -8.49
C GLU A 87 -2.30 16.57 -8.22
N LEU A 88 -2.22 16.17 -6.94
CA LEU A 88 -1.44 15.00 -6.51
C LEU A 88 -2.05 13.68 -6.99
N GLY A 89 -3.38 13.61 -7.08
CA GLY A 89 -4.10 12.49 -7.68
C GLY A 89 -3.77 12.33 -9.16
N THR A 90 -3.65 13.44 -9.89
CA THR A 90 -3.21 13.40 -11.29
C THR A 90 -1.78 12.87 -11.43
N LEU A 91 -0.86 13.31 -10.56
CA LEU A 91 0.51 12.78 -10.52
C LEU A 91 0.51 11.27 -10.23
N LEU A 92 -0.26 10.85 -9.24
CA LEU A 92 -0.36 9.45 -8.81
C LEU A 92 -0.93 8.56 -9.93
N ALA A 93 -2.01 9.00 -10.59
CA ALA A 93 -2.59 8.27 -11.71
C ALA A 93 -1.61 8.12 -12.89
N ARG A 94 -0.78 9.13 -13.14
CA ARG A 94 0.28 9.06 -14.16
C ARG A 94 1.41 8.13 -13.78
N GLU A 95 1.81 8.07 -12.51
CA GLU A 95 3.01 7.34 -12.09
C GLU A 95 2.72 5.88 -11.75
N GLU A 96 1.54 5.59 -11.17
CA GLU A 96 1.18 4.23 -10.73
C GLU A 96 0.15 3.54 -11.64
N GLY A 97 -0.74 4.31 -12.28
CA GLY A 97 -1.68 3.79 -13.26
C GLY A 97 -3.10 3.54 -12.78
N LYS A 98 -3.41 3.67 -11.49
CA LYS A 98 -4.81 3.61 -11.03
C LYS A 98 -5.63 4.75 -11.60
N THR A 99 -6.92 4.58 -11.71
CA THR A 99 -7.82 5.58 -12.29
C THR A 99 -7.75 6.90 -11.52
N LEU A 100 -7.98 8.02 -12.20
CA LEU A 100 -7.94 9.35 -11.57
C LEU A 100 -8.85 9.47 -10.33
N PRO A 101 -10.10 8.94 -10.32
CA PRO A 101 -10.92 8.96 -9.11
C PRO A 101 -10.32 8.20 -7.94
N GLU A 102 -9.72 7.02 -8.18
CA GLU A 102 -9.03 6.24 -7.15
C GLU A 102 -7.80 6.96 -6.62
N ALA A 103 -7.02 7.58 -7.51
CA ALA A 103 -5.82 8.33 -7.15
C ALA A 103 -6.14 9.55 -6.29
N VAL A 104 -7.19 10.33 -6.66
CA VAL A 104 -7.67 11.48 -5.87
C VAL A 104 -8.18 11.03 -4.49
N ALA A 105 -8.92 9.91 -4.44
CA ALA A 105 -9.40 9.34 -3.18
C ALA A 105 -8.25 8.88 -2.27
N GLU A 106 -7.18 8.33 -2.84
CA GLU A 106 -5.97 7.94 -2.08
C GLU A 106 -5.28 9.15 -1.45
N VAL A 107 -5.07 10.22 -2.21
CA VAL A 107 -4.47 11.45 -1.66
C VAL A 107 -5.34 12.04 -0.57
N ALA A 108 -6.66 12.08 -0.77
CA ALA A 108 -7.59 12.53 0.27
C ALA A 108 -7.49 11.65 1.52
N ARG A 109 -7.35 10.34 1.36
CA ARG A 109 -7.14 9.40 2.47
C ARG A 109 -5.83 9.68 3.21
N ALA A 110 -4.74 9.94 2.49
CA ALA A 110 -3.46 10.33 3.09
C ALA A 110 -3.61 11.60 3.95
N GLY A 111 -4.30 12.62 3.44
CA GLY A 111 -4.60 13.84 4.20
C GLY A 111 -5.40 13.56 5.48
N GLN A 112 -6.45 12.73 5.38
CA GLN A 112 -7.26 12.32 6.54
C GLN A 112 -6.44 11.56 7.59
N ILE A 113 -5.48 10.72 7.18
CA ILE A 113 -4.58 9.99 8.07
C ILE A 113 -3.71 10.97 8.87
N PHE A 114 -3.10 11.95 8.23
CA PHE A 114 -2.32 12.98 8.93
C PHE A 114 -3.18 13.76 9.93
N LYS A 115 -4.41 14.13 9.57
CA LYS A 115 -5.35 14.80 10.49
C LYS A 115 -5.76 13.91 11.67
N PHE A 116 -5.98 12.62 11.44
CA PHE A 116 -6.26 11.66 12.51
C PHE A 116 -5.11 11.62 13.52
N PHE A 117 -3.86 11.47 13.04
CA PHE A 117 -2.70 11.42 13.93
C PHE A 117 -2.31 12.78 14.52
N ALA A 118 -2.71 13.89 13.92
CA ALA A 118 -2.65 15.20 14.58
C ALA A 118 -3.48 15.21 15.86
N GLY A 119 -4.71 14.69 15.80
CA GLY A 119 -5.56 14.49 16.98
C GLY A 119 -4.99 13.49 17.98
N GLU A 120 -4.40 12.39 17.51
CA GLU A 120 -3.78 11.37 18.38
C GLU A 120 -2.54 11.90 19.11
N ALA A 121 -1.77 12.80 18.51
CA ALA A 121 -0.64 13.45 19.18
C ALA A 121 -1.03 14.15 20.48
N LEU A 122 -2.28 14.64 20.56
CA LEU A 122 -2.84 15.31 21.76
C LEU A 122 -3.45 14.32 22.76
N ARG A 123 -3.63 13.06 22.39
CA ARG A 123 -4.28 12.01 23.19
C ARG A 123 -3.33 10.89 23.61
N ILE A 124 -2.03 11.18 23.72
CA ILE A 124 -1.05 10.21 24.21
C ILE A 124 -1.31 9.97 25.68
N GLN A 125 -1.89 8.82 25.98
CA GLN A 125 -2.28 8.44 27.34
C GLN A 125 -1.24 7.50 27.97
N GLY A 126 -1.16 7.56 29.30
CA GLY A 126 -0.50 6.60 30.15
C GLY A 126 -1.50 5.98 31.12
N GLU A 127 -1.02 5.13 31.99
CA GLU A 127 -1.80 4.49 33.04
C GLU A 127 -1.14 4.73 34.40
N LEU A 128 -1.94 5.01 35.42
CA LEU A 128 -1.52 5.10 36.80
C LEU A 128 -2.18 3.96 37.58
N MET A 129 -1.40 3.08 38.17
CA MET A 129 -1.90 1.92 38.87
C MET A 129 -1.35 1.82 40.29
N ALA A 130 -2.17 1.32 41.22
CA ALA A 130 -1.70 0.94 42.54
C ALA A 130 -0.84 -0.34 42.46
N SER A 131 0.30 -0.36 43.10
CA SER A 131 1.12 -1.56 43.25
C SER A 131 0.56 -2.48 44.35
N VAL A 132 0.75 -3.77 44.19
CA VAL A 132 0.55 -4.76 45.28
C VAL A 132 1.57 -4.58 46.43
N ARG A 133 2.63 -3.81 46.21
CA ARG A 133 3.65 -3.51 47.21
C ARG A 133 3.32 -2.21 47.90
N GLN A 134 3.34 -2.17 49.26
CA GLN A 134 3.10 -0.97 50.03
C GLN A 134 4.17 0.10 49.73
N GLY A 135 3.72 1.35 49.50
CA GLY A 135 4.59 2.51 49.23
C GLY A 135 5.15 2.56 47.80
N VAL A 136 4.65 1.73 46.87
CA VAL A 136 5.04 1.72 45.46
C VAL A 136 3.86 2.16 44.58
N GLN A 137 4.13 3.08 43.67
CA GLN A 137 3.21 3.52 42.61
C GLN A 137 3.74 2.99 41.26
N VAL A 138 2.85 2.68 40.33
CA VAL A 138 3.22 2.24 38.98
C VAL A 138 2.67 3.23 37.98
N ASP A 139 3.57 3.87 37.25
CA ASP A 139 3.26 4.77 36.15
C ASP A 139 3.68 4.11 34.83
N VAL A 140 2.74 3.97 33.89
CA VAL A 140 3.00 3.49 32.54
C VAL A 140 2.95 4.67 31.59
N THR A 141 4.05 4.96 30.93
CA THR A 141 4.18 6.03 29.94
C THR A 141 4.46 5.47 28.55
N ARG A 142 4.06 6.18 27.52
CA ARG A 142 4.38 5.86 26.12
C ARG A 142 5.54 6.75 25.67
N GLU A 143 6.62 6.14 25.23
CA GLU A 143 7.81 6.84 24.79
C GLU A 143 8.16 6.51 23.34
N PRO A 144 8.80 7.47 22.60
CA PRO A 144 9.29 7.21 21.25
C PRO A 144 10.30 6.07 21.25
N VAL A 145 10.27 5.26 20.19
CA VAL A 145 11.27 4.21 20.00
C VAL A 145 12.60 4.73 19.46
N GLY A 146 12.61 5.93 18.83
CA GLY A 146 13.80 6.55 18.24
C GLY A 146 13.68 6.79 16.74
N VAL A 147 14.67 6.37 15.97
CA VAL A 147 14.69 6.48 14.51
C VAL A 147 13.87 5.35 13.90
N VAL A 148 12.88 5.68 13.07
CA VAL A 148 12.04 4.74 12.33
C VAL A 148 12.44 4.76 10.85
N GLY A 149 12.93 3.63 10.35
CA GLY A 149 13.13 3.38 8.93
C GLY A 149 11.81 2.96 8.29
N ILE A 150 11.34 3.70 7.30
CA ILE A 150 10.09 3.40 6.60
C ILE A 150 10.38 3.01 5.16
N VAL A 151 9.92 1.82 4.75
CA VAL A 151 10.01 1.33 3.38
C VAL A 151 8.60 1.06 2.88
N ALA A 152 8.16 1.82 1.88
CA ALA A 152 6.81 1.73 1.35
C ALA A 152 6.77 1.16 -0.08
N PRO A 153 5.67 0.49 -0.46
CA PRO A 153 5.45 -0.07 -1.78
C PRO A 153 4.99 0.99 -2.79
N TRP A 154 4.77 0.54 -4.02
CA TRP A 154 4.36 1.38 -5.13
C TRP A 154 2.84 1.53 -5.28
N ASN A 155 2.04 0.57 -4.78
CA ASN A 155 0.60 0.49 -5.10
C ASN A 155 -0.28 1.55 -4.39
N PHE A 156 0.15 2.08 -3.25
CA PHE A 156 -0.49 3.22 -2.56
C PHE A 156 0.58 4.21 -2.08
N PRO A 157 1.21 4.96 -3.01
CA PRO A 157 2.41 5.74 -2.73
C PRO A 157 2.19 6.98 -1.85
N MET A 158 0.94 7.35 -1.58
CA MET A 158 0.56 8.44 -0.67
C MET A 158 -0.02 7.91 0.64
N ALA A 159 -0.98 6.98 0.58
CA ALA A 159 -1.70 6.52 1.77
C ALA A 159 -0.86 5.60 2.65
N ILE A 160 -0.10 4.66 2.09
CA ILE A 160 0.73 3.74 2.90
C ILE A 160 1.87 4.50 3.60
N PRO A 161 2.64 5.38 2.95
CA PRO A 161 3.57 6.24 3.67
C PRO A 161 2.90 7.07 4.76
N ALA A 162 1.72 7.66 4.51
CA ALA A 162 0.98 8.43 5.51
C ALA A 162 0.67 7.59 6.77
N TRP A 163 0.21 6.33 6.61
CA TRP A 163 -0.05 5.40 7.71
C TRP A 163 1.19 5.08 8.57
N LYS A 164 2.39 5.30 8.06
CA LYS A 164 3.66 5.02 8.75
C LYS A 164 4.32 6.28 9.28
N ILE A 165 4.37 7.33 8.47
CA ILE A 165 5.02 8.60 8.79
C ILE A 165 4.24 9.37 9.87
N ALA A 166 2.93 9.51 9.70
CA ALA A 166 2.11 10.31 10.62
C ALA A 166 2.15 9.78 12.06
N PRO A 167 1.92 8.48 12.35
CA PRO A 167 2.06 7.97 13.72
C PRO A 167 3.50 8.05 14.24
N ALA A 168 4.52 7.79 13.42
CA ALA A 168 5.91 7.90 13.86
C ALA A 168 6.21 9.32 14.37
N LEU A 169 5.85 10.34 13.60
CA LEU A 169 6.04 11.74 13.97
C LEU A 169 5.15 12.17 15.15
N ALA A 170 3.89 11.73 15.20
CA ALA A 170 2.95 12.03 16.28
C ALA A 170 3.48 11.60 17.65
N TYR A 171 4.09 10.43 17.70
CA TYR A 171 4.64 9.84 18.92
C TYR A 171 6.11 10.22 19.18
N GLY A 172 6.65 11.25 18.51
CA GLY A 172 7.96 11.81 18.78
C GLY A 172 9.15 11.04 18.22
N ASN A 173 8.91 10.12 17.26
CA ASN A 173 9.97 9.44 16.54
C ASN A 173 10.46 10.30 15.37
N THR A 174 11.71 10.08 14.95
CA THR A 174 12.25 10.61 13.70
C THR A 174 12.16 9.58 12.58
N VAL A 175 12.15 10.03 11.34
CA VAL A 175 11.83 9.18 10.19
C VAL A 175 12.91 9.28 9.11
N VAL A 176 13.28 8.12 8.57
CA VAL A 176 13.96 8.00 7.27
C VAL A 176 13.07 7.20 6.34
N PHE A 177 12.51 7.85 5.34
CA PHE A 177 11.55 7.30 4.40
C PHE A 177 12.21 6.90 3.09
N LYS A 178 11.94 5.66 2.64
CA LYS A 178 12.29 5.16 1.32
C LYS A 178 11.04 4.82 0.53
N PRO A 179 10.63 5.63 -0.45
CA PRO A 179 9.55 5.29 -1.38
C PRO A 179 9.98 4.17 -2.34
N ALA A 180 9.02 3.53 -3.01
CA ALA A 180 9.32 2.62 -4.11
C ALA A 180 9.82 3.40 -5.33
N GLU A 181 10.73 2.81 -6.10
CA GLU A 181 11.36 3.47 -7.26
C GLU A 181 10.35 3.79 -8.38
N LEU A 182 9.32 2.95 -8.56
CA LEU A 182 8.27 3.13 -9.56
C LEU A 182 7.42 4.40 -9.34
N VAL A 183 7.39 4.92 -8.11
CA VAL A 183 6.51 6.03 -7.68
C VAL A 183 7.29 7.10 -6.93
N SER A 184 8.49 7.40 -7.42
CA SER A 184 9.42 8.32 -6.78
C SER A 184 8.92 9.76 -6.76
N ALA A 185 8.18 10.21 -7.77
CA ALA A 185 7.61 11.54 -7.81
C ALA A 185 6.50 11.72 -6.77
N CYS A 186 5.66 10.70 -6.56
CA CYS A 186 4.67 10.67 -5.48
C CYS A 186 5.34 10.75 -4.11
N GLY A 187 6.38 9.94 -3.88
CA GLY A 187 7.16 9.96 -2.65
C GLY A 187 7.80 11.32 -2.38
N TRP A 188 8.37 11.93 -3.43
CA TRP A 188 8.97 13.25 -3.35
C TRP A 188 7.94 14.35 -3.06
N ALA A 189 6.79 14.33 -3.73
CA ALA A 189 5.72 15.31 -3.50
C ALA A 189 5.19 15.26 -2.06
N LEU A 190 5.05 14.07 -1.48
CA LEU A 190 4.70 13.91 -0.07
C LEU A 190 5.79 14.47 0.85
N ALA A 191 7.07 14.18 0.57
CA ALA A 191 8.19 14.67 1.34
C ALA A 191 8.32 16.20 1.26
N GLU A 192 8.04 16.79 0.10
CA GLU A 192 8.04 18.24 -0.13
C GLU A 192 7.00 18.93 0.74
N ILE A 193 5.78 18.40 0.80
CA ILE A 193 4.70 18.89 1.68
C ILE A 193 5.14 18.80 3.15
N ILE A 194 5.61 17.65 3.60
CA ILE A 194 6.06 17.44 4.97
C ILE A 194 7.18 18.42 5.35
N HIS A 195 8.16 18.61 4.44
CA HIS A 195 9.28 19.52 4.66
C HIS A 195 8.83 20.99 4.84
N ARG A 196 7.88 21.45 4.02
CA ARG A 196 7.37 22.83 4.09
C ARG A 196 6.51 23.11 5.33
N CYS A 197 5.96 22.09 5.95
CA CYS A 197 5.12 22.26 7.17
C CYS A 197 5.92 22.52 8.46
N GLY A 198 7.22 22.84 8.36
CA GLY A 198 7.99 23.37 9.49
C GLY A 198 8.57 22.33 10.44
N LEU A 199 8.76 21.09 10.00
CA LEU A 199 9.55 20.11 10.76
C LEU A 199 11.00 20.58 10.91
N PRO A 200 11.62 20.42 12.09
CA PRO A 200 13.05 20.67 12.26
C PRO A 200 13.89 19.79 11.33
N ALA A 201 15.05 20.30 10.91
CA ALA A 201 16.00 19.53 10.11
C ALA A 201 16.33 18.19 10.77
N GLY A 202 16.40 17.13 9.99
CA GLY A 202 16.68 15.78 10.46
C GLY A 202 15.48 15.00 11.00
N VAL A 203 14.38 15.63 11.45
CA VAL A 203 13.20 14.93 11.99
C VAL A 203 12.55 14.03 10.94
N PHE A 204 12.48 14.50 9.69
CA PHE A 204 12.03 13.73 8.55
C PHE A 204 13.07 13.80 7.44
N ASN A 205 13.46 12.63 6.93
CA ASN A 205 14.39 12.49 5.82
C ASN A 205 13.78 11.53 4.78
N MET A 206 14.11 11.72 3.51
CA MET A 206 13.70 10.83 2.43
C MET A 206 14.89 10.51 1.53
N VAL A 207 15.08 9.21 1.26
CA VAL A 207 16.13 8.71 0.36
C VAL A 207 15.50 7.80 -0.69
N MET A 208 15.65 8.16 -1.96
CA MET A 208 15.18 7.39 -3.10
C MET A 208 16.29 6.48 -3.61
N GLY A 209 15.93 5.30 -4.11
CA GLY A 209 16.89 4.36 -4.67
C GLY A 209 16.48 2.91 -4.43
N SER A 210 17.37 2.00 -4.81
CA SER A 210 17.07 0.58 -4.85
C SER A 210 16.83 -0.04 -3.47
N GLY A 211 15.98 -1.07 -3.43
CA GLY A 211 15.79 -1.87 -2.21
C GLY A 211 17.07 -2.56 -1.76
N ARG A 212 17.94 -2.94 -2.72
CA ARG A 212 19.20 -3.64 -2.45
C ARG A 212 20.24 -2.74 -1.77
N GLU A 213 20.33 -1.49 -2.16
CA GLU A 213 21.33 -0.56 -1.62
C GLU A 213 20.75 0.30 -0.51
N VAL A 214 19.80 1.16 -0.82
CA VAL A 214 19.18 2.10 0.14
C VAL A 214 18.35 1.36 1.18
N GLY A 215 17.47 0.44 0.72
CA GLY A 215 16.60 -0.32 1.62
C GLY A 215 17.37 -1.19 2.61
N GLN A 216 18.36 -1.94 2.12
CA GLN A 216 19.19 -2.80 2.97
C GLN A 216 20.02 -1.97 3.95
N THR A 217 20.68 -0.88 3.50
CA THR A 217 21.43 0.02 4.38
C THR A 217 20.55 0.57 5.50
N LEU A 218 19.34 1.02 5.16
CA LEU A 218 18.39 1.54 6.15
C LEU A 218 18.01 0.47 7.19
N VAL A 219 17.68 -0.75 6.74
CA VAL A 219 17.25 -1.86 7.61
C VAL A 219 18.38 -2.33 8.52
N GLU A 220 19.63 -2.36 8.03
CA GLU A 220 20.78 -2.89 8.78
C GLU A 220 21.46 -1.84 9.67
N HIS A 221 21.13 -0.56 9.49
CA HIS A 221 21.84 0.52 10.19
C HIS A 221 21.60 0.47 11.72
N PRO A 222 22.66 0.50 12.56
CA PRO A 222 22.55 0.31 14.02
C PRO A 222 21.75 1.41 14.74
N LEU A 223 21.67 2.62 14.18
CA LEU A 223 20.89 3.72 14.76
C LEU A 223 19.39 3.69 14.39
N VAL A 224 18.96 2.79 13.51
CA VAL A 224 17.54 2.61 13.21
C VAL A 224 16.91 1.71 14.27
N ASN A 225 16.06 2.26 15.12
CA ASN A 225 15.46 1.55 16.26
C ASN A 225 14.23 0.70 15.88
N ALA A 226 13.53 1.11 14.84
CA ALA A 226 12.39 0.37 14.30
C ALA A 226 12.34 0.43 12.77
N VAL A 227 11.82 -0.62 12.15
CA VAL A 227 11.55 -0.67 10.71
C VAL A 227 10.06 -0.89 10.50
N SER A 228 9.42 0.02 9.76
CA SER A 228 8.05 -0.16 9.28
C SER A 228 8.07 -0.39 7.77
N PHE A 229 7.68 -1.57 7.37
CA PHE A 229 7.72 -2.07 5.99
C PHE A 229 6.33 -2.41 5.49
N THR A 230 6.07 -2.14 4.22
CA THR A 230 4.98 -2.75 3.45
C THR A 230 5.51 -3.22 2.11
N GLY A 231 5.19 -4.46 1.73
CA GLY A 231 5.61 -5.06 0.46
C GLY A 231 5.44 -6.56 0.42
N SER A 232 6.25 -7.27 -0.40
CA SER A 232 6.14 -8.71 -0.55
C SER A 232 6.55 -9.49 0.71
N VAL A 233 5.95 -10.65 0.94
CA VAL A 233 6.27 -11.57 2.05
C VAL A 233 7.76 -11.89 2.08
N ALA A 234 8.33 -12.28 0.95
CA ALA A 234 9.76 -12.64 0.87
C ALA A 234 10.71 -11.50 1.28
N THR A 235 10.33 -10.24 0.98
CA THR A 235 11.12 -9.07 1.42
C THR A 235 10.91 -8.80 2.91
N GLY A 236 9.67 -8.90 3.40
CA GLY A 236 9.35 -8.73 4.81
C GLY A 236 10.08 -9.72 5.70
N GLU A 237 10.15 -10.99 5.31
CA GLU A 237 10.93 -12.01 6.03
C GLU A 237 12.43 -11.69 6.10
N ARG A 238 13.03 -11.21 5.01
CA ARG A 238 14.44 -10.76 5.01
C ARG A 238 14.66 -9.59 5.96
N ILE A 239 13.75 -8.61 5.94
CA ILE A 239 13.78 -7.47 6.86
C ILE A 239 13.65 -7.93 8.30
N LEU A 240 12.71 -8.83 8.59
CA LEU A 240 12.51 -9.38 9.94
C LEU A 240 13.80 -10.01 10.46
N ARG A 241 14.42 -10.89 9.68
CA ARG A 241 15.67 -11.54 10.05
C ARG A 241 16.79 -10.55 10.31
N SER A 242 16.98 -9.58 9.41
CA SER A 242 18.04 -8.58 9.52
C SER A 242 17.84 -7.64 10.72
N ALA A 243 16.63 -7.12 10.91
CA ALA A 243 16.34 -6.18 11.98
C ALA A 243 16.37 -6.83 13.38
N THR A 244 15.89 -8.08 13.52
CA THR A 244 15.88 -8.79 14.81
C THR A 244 17.26 -9.19 15.30
N LEU A 245 18.23 -9.43 14.41
CA LEU A 245 19.64 -9.69 14.79
C LEU A 245 20.24 -8.56 15.65
N ARG A 246 19.81 -7.32 15.42
CA ARG A 246 20.24 -6.14 16.18
C ARG A 246 19.18 -5.64 17.18
N ARG A 247 18.11 -6.41 17.40
CA ARG A 247 17.01 -6.12 18.34
C ARG A 247 16.19 -4.89 17.97
N ALA A 248 16.19 -4.47 16.69
CA ALA A 248 15.28 -3.44 16.23
C ALA A 248 13.83 -3.95 16.21
N LYS A 249 12.88 -3.09 16.51
CA LYS A 249 11.46 -3.39 16.36
C LYS A 249 11.09 -3.46 14.88
N VAL A 250 10.12 -4.31 14.54
CA VAL A 250 9.60 -4.40 13.16
C VAL A 250 8.08 -4.36 13.18
N GLN A 251 7.54 -3.65 12.19
CA GLN A 251 6.14 -3.67 11.82
C GLN A 251 6.09 -3.99 10.33
N LEU A 252 5.48 -5.10 9.99
CA LEU A 252 5.46 -5.64 8.63
C LEU A 252 4.03 -5.78 8.15
N GLU A 253 3.72 -5.09 7.05
CA GLU A 253 2.50 -5.28 6.28
C GLU A 253 2.87 -5.96 4.97
N MET A 254 2.26 -7.10 4.70
CA MET A 254 2.65 -7.95 3.57
C MET A 254 1.42 -8.33 2.74
N GLY A 255 1.64 -9.14 1.73
CA GLY A 255 0.60 -9.62 0.85
C GLY A 255 -0.43 -10.52 1.49
N GLY A 256 -1.48 -10.83 0.73
CA GLY A 256 -2.58 -11.67 1.14
C GLY A 256 -3.18 -12.46 -0.01
N LYS A 257 -4.04 -13.41 0.33
CA LYS A 257 -4.90 -14.14 -0.61
C LYS A 257 -6.33 -14.15 -0.08
N ASN A 258 -6.94 -12.96 -0.10
CA ASN A 258 -8.14 -12.67 0.67
C ASN A 258 -9.38 -13.31 0.07
N PRO A 259 -10.20 -14.00 0.87
CA PRO A 259 -11.48 -14.55 0.44
C PRO A 259 -12.60 -13.50 0.50
N LEU A 260 -13.49 -13.54 -0.47
CA LEU A 260 -14.85 -13.01 -0.38
C LEU A 260 -15.81 -14.19 -0.45
N VAL A 261 -16.50 -14.46 0.66
CA VAL A 261 -17.54 -15.51 0.74
C VAL A 261 -18.87 -14.91 0.29
N VAL A 262 -19.58 -15.64 -0.59
CA VAL A 262 -20.91 -15.28 -1.08
C VAL A 262 -21.88 -16.43 -0.78
N LEU A 263 -22.80 -16.22 0.16
CA LEU A 263 -23.80 -17.22 0.53
C LEU A 263 -25.06 -17.07 -0.30
N ALA A 264 -25.88 -18.12 -0.33
CA ALA A 264 -27.11 -18.19 -1.11
C ALA A 264 -28.17 -17.14 -0.70
N ASP A 265 -28.12 -16.66 0.55
CA ASP A 265 -29.01 -15.65 1.10
C ASP A 265 -28.50 -14.20 0.92
N ALA A 266 -27.37 -14.01 0.25
CA ALA A 266 -26.80 -12.67 -0.02
C ALA A 266 -27.69 -11.85 -0.97
N ASP A 267 -27.65 -10.52 -0.84
CA ASP A 267 -28.08 -9.65 -1.93
C ASP A 267 -27.15 -9.88 -3.12
N PHE A 268 -27.73 -10.46 -4.17
CA PHE A 268 -26.99 -11.01 -5.30
C PHE A 268 -26.22 -9.91 -6.08
N GLU A 269 -26.89 -8.80 -6.42
CA GLU A 269 -26.24 -7.72 -7.18
C GLU A 269 -25.19 -7.00 -6.33
N GLN A 270 -25.43 -6.81 -5.05
CA GLN A 270 -24.42 -6.26 -4.14
C GLN A 270 -23.21 -7.20 -4.01
N ALA A 271 -23.40 -8.51 -3.96
CA ALA A 271 -22.32 -9.48 -3.92
C ALA A 271 -21.46 -9.43 -5.21
N ILE A 272 -22.10 -9.26 -6.39
CA ILE A 272 -21.42 -9.05 -7.67
C ILE A 272 -20.60 -7.76 -7.65
N ASP A 273 -21.17 -6.65 -7.16
CA ASP A 273 -20.46 -5.37 -7.04
C ASP A 273 -19.27 -5.47 -6.07
N CYS A 274 -19.44 -6.13 -4.93
CA CYS A 274 -18.34 -6.41 -3.99
C CYS A 274 -17.22 -7.24 -4.64
N ALA A 275 -17.57 -8.28 -5.39
CA ALA A 275 -16.59 -9.11 -6.09
C ALA A 275 -15.86 -8.31 -7.18
N LEU A 276 -16.59 -7.54 -7.99
CA LEU A 276 -16.02 -6.72 -9.05
C LEU A 276 -15.04 -5.68 -8.49
N GLN A 277 -15.50 -4.88 -7.52
CA GLN A 277 -14.68 -3.84 -6.91
C GLN A 277 -13.54 -4.44 -6.08
N GLY A 278 -13.82 -5.49 -5.32
CA GLY A 278 -12.86 -6.17 -4.48
C GLY A 278 -11.71 -6.81 -5.26
N SER A 279 -11.98 -7.40 -6.43
CA SER A 279 -10.99 -8.15 -7.20
C SER A 279 -10.25 -7.31 -8.25
N TYR A 280 -10.90 -6.32 -8.87
CA TYR A 280 -10.37 -5.72 -10.11
C TYR A 280 -10.10 -4.21 -10.03
N TYR A 281 -10.74 -3.46 -9.12
CA TYR A 281 -10.44 -2.03 -8.97
C TYR A 281 -9.01 -1.85 -8.45
N SER A 282 -8.41 -0.72 -8.81
CA SER A 282 -6.96 -0.50 -8.71
C SER A 282 -6.15 -1.61 -9.41
N THR A 283 -6.72 -2.18 -10.49
CA THR A 283 -6.12 -3.24 -11.31
C THR A 283 -5.80 -4.50 -10.49
N GLY A 284 -6.54 -4.74 -9.40
CA GLY A 284 -6.27 -5.82 -8.45
C GLY A 284 -4.94 -5.69 -7.68
N GLN A 285 -4.24 -4.58 -7.81
CA GLN A 285 -2.92 -4.32 -7.23
C GLN A 285 -3.03 -3.84 -5.77
N ARG A 286 -3.79 -4.57 -4.97
CA ARG A 286 -4.04 -4.29 -3.56
C ARG A 286 -3.77 -5.52 -2.71
N CYS A 287 -3.08 -5.35 -1.61
CA CYS A 287 -2.89 -6.42 -0.62
C CYS A 287 -4.23 -6.93 -0.05
N THR A 288 -5.27 -6.08 -0.07
CA THR A 288 -6.63 -6.40 0.37
C THR A 288 -7.57 -6.84 -0.77
N ALA A 289 -7.06 -7.07 -2.01
CA ALA A 289 -7.90 -7.52 -3.11
C ALA A 289 -8.55 -8.89 -2.81
N SER A 290 -9.85 -9.01 -3.11
CA SER A 290 -10.62 -10.24 -2.93
C SER A 290 -10.38 -11.19 -4.12
N SER A 291 -9.21 -11.78 -4.20
CA SER A 291 -8.79 -12.59 -5.35
C SER A 291 -9.27 -14.06 -5.28
N ARG A 292 -9.87 -14.49 -4.16
CA ARG A 292 -10.58 -15.77 -3.98
C ARG A 292 -12.06 -15.51 -3.69
N LEU A 293 -12.92 -15.82 -4.65
CA LEU A 293 -14.37 -15.71 -4.51
C LEU A 293 -14.93 -17.08 -4.16
N ILE A 294 -15.38 -17.26 -2.92
CA ILE A 294 -15.90 -18.55 -2.41
C ILE A 294 -17.42 -18.45 -2.43
N VAL A 295 -18.06 -19.20 -3.33
CA VAL A 295 -19.49 -19.03 -3.62
C VAL A 295 -20.25 -20.31 -3.30
N GLU A 296 -21.33 -20.17 -2.50
CA GLU A 296 -22.20 -21.28 -2.11
C GLU A 296 -22.88 -21.91 -3.33
N ALA A 297 -22.96 -23.24 -3.36
CA ALA A 297 -23.40 -24.02 -4.51
C ALA A 297 -24.72 -23.59 -5.17
N PRO A 298 -25.78 -23.23 -4.42
CA PRO A 298 -27.07 -22.84 -5.02
C PRO A 298 -27.00 -21.59 -5.91
N VAL A 299 -26.04 -20.69 -5.69
CA VAL A 299 -25.90 -19.43 -6.45
C VAL A 299 -24.65 -19.39 -7.32
N HIS A 300 -23.79 -20.38 -7.24
CA HIS A 300 -22.47 -20.42 -7.89
C HIS A 300 -22.54 -20.17 -9.41
N GLU A 301 -23.35 -20.92 -10.15
CA GLU A 301 -23.42 -20.81 -11.61
C GLU A 301 -23.96 -19.45 -12.06
N ALA A 302 -25.02 -18.97 -11.37
CA ALA A 302 -25.59 -17.66 -11.66
C ALA A 302 -24.59 -16.53 -11.34
N PHE A 303 -23.85 -16.67 -10.23
CA PHE A 303 -22.82 -15.72 -9.83
C PHE A 303 -21.69 -15.63 -10.87
N VAL A 304 -21.14 -16.76 -11.30
CA VAL A 304 -20.08 -16.81 -12.32
C VAL A 304 -20.56 -16.20 -13.65
N ALA A 305 -21.75 -16.55 -14.09
CA ALA A 305 -22.33 -16.00 -15.34
C ALA A 305 -22.52 -14.48 -15.25
N ARG A 306 -23.05 -13.98 -14.13
CA ARG A 306 -23.27 -12.55 -13.90
C ARG A 306 -21.97 -11.77 -13.78
N LEU A 307 -20.99 -12.27 -13.00
CA LEU A 307 -19.69 -11.64 -12.88
C LEU A 307 -18.98 -11.58 -14.23
N ARG A 308 -18.98 -12.67 -15.02
CA ARG A 308 -18.45 -12.68 -16.39
C ARG A 308 -19.10 -11.59 -17.26
N GLN A 309 -20.41 -11.44 -17.18
CA GLN A 309 -21.12 -10.40 -17.92
C GLN A 309 -20.65 -8.99 -17.52
N ARG A 310 -20.46 -8.74 -16.21
CA ARG A 310 -19.94 -7.45 -15.74
C ARG A 310 -18.51 -7.20 -16.17
N LEU A 311 -17.65 -8.21 -16.13
CA LEU A 311 -16.26 -8.14 -16.60
C LEU A 311 -16.15 -7.84 -18.11
N SER A 312 -17.05 -8.39 -18.92
CA SER A 312 -17.05 -8.16 -20.38
C SER A 312 -17.34 -6.70 -20.76
N THR A 313 -17.92 -5.93 -19.88
CA THR A 313 -18.25 -4.52 -20.10
C THR A 313 -17.35 -3.55 -19.36
N LEU A 314 -16.42 -4.05 -18.53
CA LEU A 314 -15.50 -3.22 -17.75
C LEU A 314 -14.55 -2.44 -18.66
N LYS A 315 -14.52 -1.13 -18.50
CA LYS A 315 -13.71 -0.24 -19.33
C LYS A 315 -12.27 -0.17 -18.81
N VAL A 316 -11.40 -0.90 -19.48
CA VAL A 316 -9.94 -0.86 -19.24
C VAL A 316 -9.33 0.19 -20.16
N GLY A 317 -8.59 1.16 -19.62
CA GLY A 317 -8.03 2.23 -20.43
C GLY A 317 -7.01 3.10 -19.70
N HIS A 318 -6.67 4.23 -20.32
CA HIS A 318 -5.73 5.19 -19.76
C HIS A 318 -6.24 5.75 -18.42
N ALA A 319 -5.38 5.78 -17.40
CA ALA A 319 -5.73 6.14 -16.02
C ALA A 319 -6.42 7.53 -15.89
N LEU A 320 -6.05 8.48 -16.73
CA LEU A 320 -6.62 9.84 -16.75
C LEU A 320 -7.84 9.98 -17.66
N GLU A 321 -8.18 8.96 -18.45
CA GLU A 321 -9.33 9.04 -19.35
C GLU A 321 -10.63 8.91 -18.57
N ARG A 322 -11.56 9.83 -18.87
CA ARG A 322 -12.87 9.84 -18.22
C ARG A 322 -13.66 8.57 -18.56
N GLY A 323 -14.14 7.88 -17.55
CA GLY A 323 -14.93 6.66 -17.68
C GLY A 323 -14.09 5.37 -17.72
N THR A 324 -12.77 5.46 -17.60
CA THR A 324 -11.93 4.30 -17.28
C THR A 324 -12.30 3.77 -15.90
N GLU A 325 -12.58 2.46 -15.81
CA GLU A 325 -12.93 1.76 -14.57
C GLU A 325 -11.76 0.95 -14.01
N MET A 326 -10.85 0.53 -14.89
CA MET A 326 -9.61 -0.15 -14.51
C MET A 326 -8.45 0.38 -15.35
N GLY A 327 -7.38 0.81 -14.69
CA GLY A 327 -6.16 1.29 -15.33
C GLY A 327 -5.22 0.16 -15.76
N PRO A 328 -3.99 0.49 -16.22
CA PRO A 328 -2.97 -0.49 -16.58
C PRO A 328 -2.37 -1.17 -15.34
N VAL A 329 -1.67 -2.27 -15.56
CA VAL A 329 -0.71 -2.85 -14.61
C VAL A 329 0.50 -1.91 -14.50
N VAL A 330 1.08 -1.82 -13.32
CA VAL A 330 2.09 -0.80 -12.98
C VAL A 330 3.34 -0.83 -13.87
N ASP A 331 3.83 -2.00 -14.25
CA ASP A 331 4.99 -2.16 -15.10
C ASP A 331 4.96 -3.48 -15.90
N SER A 332 5.93 -3.64 -16.79
CA SER A 332 6.08 -4.84 -17.62
C SER A 332 6.42 -6.09 -16.81
N HIS A 333 7.13 -5.96 -15.69
CA HIS A 333 7.48 -7.08 -14.84
C HIS A 333 6.23 -7.66 -14.14
N GLN A 334 5.39 -6.78 -13.56
CA GLN A 334 4.14 -7.20 -12.95
C GLN A 334 3.15 -7.74 -13.98
N LEU A 335 3.12 -7.15 -15.19
CA LEU A 335 2.30 -7.67 -16.30
C LEU A 335 2.71 -9.10 -16.71
N ALA A 336 4.01 -9.34 -16.88
CA ALA A 336 4.54 -10.68 -17.18
C ALA A 336 4.25 -11.68 -16.05
N HIS A 337 4.36 -11.24 -14.79
CA HIS A 337 3.99 -12.04 -13.64
C HIS A 337 2.51 -12.44 -13.68
N ASN A 338 1.60 -11.50 -13.94
CA ASN A 338 0.18 -11.77 -14.05
C ASN A 338 -0.10 -12.80 -15.17
N GLN A 339 0.51 -12.63 -16.35
CA GLN A 339 0.36 -13.56 -17.45
C GLN A 339 0.86 -14.97 -17.10
N SER A 340 1.98 -15.08 -16.38
CA SER A 340 2.51 -16.39 -15.97
C SER A 340 1.52 -17.17 -15.10
N TYR A 341 0.71 -16.48 -14.28
CA TYR A 341 -0.33 -17.14 -13.48
C TYR A 341 -1.53 -17.60 -14.29
N LEU A 342 -1.83 -16.96 -15.43
CA LEU A 342 -2.86 -17.48 -16.34
C LEU A 342 -2.44 -18.82 -16.95
N ASP A 343 -1.15 -18.93 -17.31
CA ASP A 343 -0.59 -20.18 -17.85
C ASP A 343 -0.52 -21.26 -16.77
N ILE A 344 -0.09 -20.91 -15.55
CA ILE A 344 -0.08 -21.82 -14.41
C ILE A 344 -1.50 -22.34 -14.13
N ALA A 345 -2.50 -21.47 -14.06
CA ALA A 345 -3.88 -21.87 -13.81
C ALA A 345 -4.41 -22.86 -14.88
N LYS A 346 -4.16 -22.57 -16.16
CA LYS A 346 -4.54 -23.48 -17.27
C LYS A 346 -3.82 -24.83 -17.18
N ASN A 347 -2.53 -24.82 -16.88
CA ASN A 347 -1.72 -26.05 -16.77
C ASN A 347 -2.12 -26.92 -15.57
N GLU A 348 -2.62 -26.30 -14.49
CA GLU A 348 -3.16 -27.00 -13.32
C GLU A 348 -4.62 -27.47 -13.51
N GLY A 349 -5.25 -27.14 -14.65
CA GLY A 349 -6.61 -27.56 -14.97
C GLY A 349 -7.71 -26.64 -14.44
N ALA A 350 -7.39 -25.42 -14.03
CA ALA A 350 -8.40 -24.42 -13.73
C ALA A 350 -9.15 -24.00 -15.01
N GLU A 351 -10.47 -23.90 -14.93
CA GLU A 351 -11.29 -23.50 -16.07
C GLU A 351 -11.18 -21.99 -16.28
N HIS A 352 -10.76 -21.58 -17.47
CA HIS A 352 -10.71 -20.20 -17.89
C HIS A 352 -12.09 -19.70 -18.29
N VAL A 353 -12.68 -18.80 -17.48
CA VAL A 353 -14.03 -18.26 -17.70
C VAL A 353 -14.02 -17.03 -18.58
N TRP A 354 -13.05 -16.11 -18.35
CA TRP A 354 -13.00 -14.82 -19.05
C TRP A 354 -11.63 -14.14 -18.94
N GLY A 355 -11.25 -13.39 -20.00
CA GLY A 355 -10.26 -12.31 -19.99
C GLY A 355 -8.81 -12.78 -19.87
N GLY A 356 -7.95 -11.87 -19.45
CA GLY A 356 -6.51 -12.10 -19.31
C GLY A 356 -5.71 -11.74 -20.57
N GLU A 357 -6.34 -11.22 -21.62
CA GLU A 357 -5.67 -10.79 -22.83
C GLU A 357 -4.96 -9.45 -22.63
N LEU A 358 -3.83 -9.29 -23.33
CA LEU A 358 -3.23 -7.98 -23.52
C LEU A 358 -4.13 -7.13 -24.41
N LEU A 359 -4.32 -5.88 -24.04
CA LEU A 359 -5.21 -4.98 -24.75
C LEU A 359 -4.42 -3.90 -25.48
N GLU A 360 -4.66 -3.77 -26.77
CA GLU A 360 -4.20 -2.60 -27.52
C GLU A 360 -5.07 -1.39 -27.20
N ARG A 361 -4.43 -0.25 -26.91
CA ARG A 361 -5.05 1.03 -26.60
C ARG A 361 -4.38 2.13 -27.42
N PRO A 362 -4.98 3.35 -27.52
CA PRO A 362 -4.37 4.47 -28.26
C PRO A 362 -2.96 4.82 -27.83
N THR A 363 -2.61 4.55 -26.58
CA THR A 363 -1.26 4.69 -26.03
C THR A 363 -0.65 3.33 -25.70
N PRO A 364 0.65 3.10 -25.98
CA PRO A 364 1.33 1.88 -25.56
C PRO A 364 1.47 1.86 -24.05
N GLY A 365 0.72 0.99 -23.38
CA GLY A 365 0.68 0.84 -21.93
C GLY A 365 0.60 -0.63 -21.52
N HIS A 366 0.62 -0.87 -20.23
CA HIS A 366 0.58 -2.22 -19.66
C HIS A 366 -0.87 -2.69 -19.42
N TYR A 367 -1.68 -2.69 -20.48
CA TYR A 367 -3.10 -2.99 -20.41
C TYR A 367 -3.39 -4.48 -20.52
N MET A 368 -4.16 -4.99 -19.56
CA MET A 368 -4.62 -6.38 -19.50
C MET A 368 -6.10 -6.40 -19.15
N SER A 369 -6.90 -7.23 -19.83
CA SER A 369 -8.29 -7.43 -19.42
C SER A 369 -8.38 -8.19 -18.09
N PRO A 370 -9.44 -7.96 -17.27
CA PRO A 370 -9.63 -8.71 -16.03
C PRO A 370 -9.81 -10.19 -16.33
N ALA A 371 -9.14 -11.07 -15.59
CA ALA A 371 -9.20 -12.51 -15.76
C ALA A 371 -10.00 -13.20 -14.65
N LEU A 372 -10.85 -14.16 -15.02
CA LEU A 372 -11.64 -14.98 -14.12
C LEU A 372 -11.46 -16.46 -14.41
N PHE A 373 -11.23 -17.25 -13.37
CA PHE A 373 -11.10 -18.70 -13.43
C PHE A 373 -12.04 -19.40 -12.46
N LEU A 374 -12.49 -20.62 -12.79
CA LEU A 374 -12.97 -21.56 -11.79
C LEU A 374 -11.80 -22.43 -11.36
N ALA A 375 -11.57 -22.53 -10.06
CA ALA A 375 -10.41 -23.23 -9.54
C ALA A 375 -10.80 -24.21 -8.42
N GLN A 376 -9.89 -25.13 -8.13
CA GLN A 376 -9.93 -25.96 -6.94
C GLN A 376 -9.02 -25.36 -5.85
N PRO A 377 -9.26 -25.69 -4.57
CA PRO A 377 -8.49 -25.13 -3.45
C PRO A 377 -6.97 -25.35 -3.54
N GLU A 378 -6.52 -26.43 -4.17
CA GLU A 378 -5.13 -26.80 -4.36
C GLU A 378 -4.41 -26.04 -5.49
N HIS A 379 -5.15 -25.43 -6.43
CA HIS A 379 -4.54 -24.68 -7.53
C HIS A 379 -3.78 -23.46 -7.02
N ARG A 380 -2.62 -23.18 -7.57
CA ARG A 380 -1.78 -22.03 -7.16
C ARG A 380 -2.51 -20.70 -7.32
N ILE A 381 -3.37 -20.56 -8.32
CA ILE A 381 -4.21 -19.38 -8.52
C ILE A 381 -5.14 -19.12 -7.32
N ALA A 382 -5.51 -20.14 -6.55
CA ALA A 382 -6.32 -20.03 -5.34
C ALA A 382 -5.48 -19.85 -4.05
N ARG A 383 -4.17 -20.09 -4.09
CA ARG A 383 -3.29 -20.11 -2.91
C ARG A 383 -2.27 -19.00 -2.87
N GLU A 384 -1.78 -18.55 -4.03
CA GLU A 384 -0.67 -17.60 -4.12
C GLU A 384 -1.16 -16.20 -4.49
N GLU A 385 -0.48 -15.18 -3.99
CA GLU A 385 -0.76 -13.78 -4.34
C GLU A 385 -0.27 -13.46 -5.75
N ILE A 386 -1.17 -12.97 -6.60
CA ILE A 386 -0.86 -12.59 -8.00
C ILE A 386 -0.60 -11.10 -8.11
N PHE A 387 -1.31 -10.30 -7.32
CA PHE A 387 -1.22 -8.84 -7.26
C PHE A 387 -1.54 -8.17 -8.60
N GLY A 388 -2.63 -8.59 -9.22
CA GLY A 388 -3.09 -8.12 -10.53
C GLY A 388 -4.57 -8.41 -10.75
N PRO A 389 -5.13 -8.08 -11.93
CA PRO A 389 -6.54 -8.19 -12.20
C PRO A 389 -6.95 -9.65 -12.53
N VAL A 390 -6.61 -10.56 -11.62
CA VAL A 390 -6.86 -12.01 -11.78
C VAL A 390 -7.52 -12.53 -10.51
N ALA A 391 -8.72 -13.11 -10.66
CA ALA A 391 -9.44 -13.73 -9.57
C ALA A 391 -9.88 -15.17 -9.93
N CYS A 392 -10.10 -15.98 -8.91
CA CYS A 392 -10.69 -17.31 -9.07
C CYS A 392 -11.95 -17.47 -8.21
N VAL A 393 -12.87 -18.31 -8.69
CA VAL A 393 -14.07 -18.73 -7.97
C VAL A 393 -13.87 -20.15 -7.48
N LEU A 394 -14.15 -20.37 -6.20
CA LEU A 394 -14.22 -21.67 -5.55
C LEU A 394 -15.67 -21.96 -5.18
N LYS A 395 -16.12 -23.17 -5.40
CA LYS A 395 -17.46 -23.61 -5.04
C LYS A 395 -17.47 -24.20 -3.62
N ALA A 396 -18.38 -23.71 -2.78
CA ALA A 396 -18.61 -24.26 -1.43
C ALA A 396 -19.99 -24.92 -1.37
N ASP A 397 -20.10 -26.04 -0.69
CA ASP A 397 -21.37 -26.77 -0.57
C ASP A 397 -22.37 -26.03 0.35
N ASP A 398 -21.84 -25.44 1.43
CA ASP A 398 -22.57 -24.71 2.45
C ASP A 398 -21.68 -23.68 3.16
N TYR A 399 -22.20 -23.02 4.19
CA TYR A 399 -21.49 -22.04 5.01
C TYR A 399 -20.23 -22.60 5.69
N ASP A 400 -20.34 -23.80 6.29
CA ASP A 400 -19.24 -24.41 7.04
C ASP A 400 -18.08 -24.76 6.10
N HIS A 401 -18.39 -25.27 4.90
CA HIS A 401 -17.40 -25.49 3.86
C HIS A 401 -16.78 -24.18 3.35
N ALA A 402 -17.59 -23.13 3.15
CA ALA A 402 -17.09 -21.82 2.74
C ALA A 402 -16.14 -21.22 3.78
N LEU A 403 -16.46 -21.33 5.06
CA LEU A 403 -15.62 -20.90 6.18
C LEU A 403 -14.30 -21.70 6.23
N ALA A 404 -14.36 -23.01 6.04
CA ALA A 404 -13.18 -23.87 5.98
C ALA A 404 -12.26 -23.46 4.82
N LEU A 405 -12.81 -23.25 3.62
CA LEU A 405 -12.05 -22.75 2.45
C LEU A 405 -11.46 -21.36 2.70
N ALA A 406 -12.20 -20.45 3.34
CA ALA A 406 -11.71 -19.11 3.64
C ALA A 406 -10.47 -19.15 4.54
N ASN A 407 -10.45 -20.06 5.52
CA ASN A 407 -9.35 -20.24 6.47
C ASN A 407 -8.19 -21.11 5.94
N ASP A 408 -8.37 -21.84 4.84
CA ASP A 408 -7.31 -22.66 4.23
C ASP A 408 -6.31 -21.79 3.45
N THR A 409 -5.53 -21.00 4.16
CA THR A 409 -4.53 -20.08 3.62
C THR A 409 -3.47 -19.78 4.68
N PRO A 410 -2.18 -19.60 4.29
CA PRO A 410 -1.15 -19.12 5.21
C PRO A 410 -1.23 -17.60 5.48
N PHE A 411 -2.14 -16.89 4.81
CA PHE A 411 -2.33 -15.45 4.95
C PHE A 411 -3.47 -15.13 5.93
N GLY A 412 -3.53 -13.87 6.42
CA GLY A 412 -4.55 -13.46 7.37
C GLY A 412 -4.83 -11.96 7.34
N LEU A 413 -4.69 -11.31 6.16
CA LEU A 413 -4.77 -9.86 6.08
C LEU A 413 -6.22 -9.34 6.07
N CYS A 414 -7.06 -9.89 5.20
CA CYS A 414 -8.43 -9.41 4.99
C CYS A 414 -9.35 -10.55 4.58
N ALA A 415 -10.62 -10.46 4.94
CA ALA A 415 -11.68 -11.35 4.49
C ALA A 415 -13.01 -10.59 4.42
N GLY A 416 -13.98 -11.11 3.67
CA GLY A 416 -15.31 -10.54 3.56
C GLY A 416 -16.37 -11.61 3.34
N ILE A 417 -17.59 -11.32 3.76
CA ILE A 417 -18.77 -12.18 3.54
C ILE A 417 -19.97 -11.35 3.06
N CYS A 418 -20.70 -11.88 2.09
CA CYS A 418 -22.00 -11.40 1.66
C CYS A 418 -23.08 -12.39 2.12
N THR A 419 -23.94 -11.96 3.04
CA THR A 419 -25.04 -12.75 3.60
C THR A 419 -26.11 -11.85 4.20
N ALA A 420 -27.36 -12.26 4.19
CA ALA A 420 -28.46 -11.62 4.92
C ALA A 420 -28.56 -12.10 6.38
N SER A 421 -27.83 -13.14 6.77
CA SER A 421 -27.82 -13.71 8.09
C SER A 421 -26.87 -12.98 9.04
N LEU A 422 -27.40 -12.20 9.97
CA LEU A 422 -26.59 -11.58 11.03
C LEU A 422 -25.77 -12.63 11.82
N LYS A 423 -26.34 -13.81 12.06
CA LYS A 423 -25.62 -14.88 12.76
C LYS A 423 -24.35 -15.29 12.01
N ARG A 424 -24.47 -15.57 10.70
CA ARG A 424 -23.33 -15.98 9.88
C ARG A 424 -22.31 -14.84 9.70
N ALA A 425 -22.79 -13.59 9.58
CA ALA A 425 -21.92 -12.43 9.48
C ALA A 425 -21.10 -12.16 10.76
N MET A 426 -21.64 -12.51 11.93
CA MET A 426 -20.95 -12.36 13.22
C MET A 426 -20.06 -13.56 13.56
N ASP A 427 -20.33 -14.72 12.99
CA ASP A 427 -19.55 -15.94 13.17
C ASP A 427 -18.31 -15.96 12.28
N PHE A 428 -18.43 -15.41 11.06
CA PHE A 428 -17.34 -15.27 10.08
C PHE A 428 -16.29 -14.26 10.52
#